data_c01039f3da45c518d847e207580d7b31
#
_entry.id   c01039f3da45c518d847e207580d7b31
#
_cell.length_a   1.000
_cell.length_b   1.000
_cell.length_c   1.000
_cell.angle_alpha   90.00
_cell.angle_beta   90.00
_cell.angle_gamma   90.00
#
_symmetry.space_group_name_H-M   'P 1'
#
loop_
_entity.id
_entity.type
_entity.pdbx_description
1 polymer ?
#
loop_
_entity_poly.entity_id
_entity_poly.type
_entity_poly.pdbx_seq_one_letter_code
_entity_poly.pdbx_strand_id
1 'polypeptide(L)'
;MAINRSITPTPELSVAAAQLVRVADEGSARHAHLVALLDGSGPHAARDLCDAVHLLCSLHGRYPGLMQIALQRCGNGLARDWLNKASEAFERERLYLVRLTAAVGPLPSTPGAAETEASLMSARNALETLANSERDGCALGAATALVCDWWPVRRLLDRAAARVGTEPPAPSLPDEASVLEVVDGATQTPGSARALAFGGEQLLLQHRALFDLLEARAEARADY
;
A
#
# COMPACT_ATOMS: atom_id res chain seq x y z
N MET A 1 -48.04 2.64 -30.15
CA MET A 1 -46.67 3.11 -30.51
C MET A 1 -45.76 2.88 -29.30
N ALA A 2 -45.02 1.79 -29.29
CA ALA A 2 -44.17 1.44 -28.15
C ALA A 2 -42.77 2.06 -28.38
N ILE A 3 -42.36 2.96 -27.50
CA ILE A 3 -41.02 3.60 -27.52
C ILE A 3 -40.05 2.59 -26.97
N ASN A 4 -39.28 1.98 -27.86
CA ASN A 4 -38.17 1.09 -27.52
C ASN A 4 -37.00 1.99 -27.01
N ARG A 5 -36.84 2.13 -25.68
CA ARG A 5 -35.66 2.75 -25.09
C ARG A 5 -34.52 1.76 -25.22
N SER A 6 -33.66 1.98 -26.19
CA SER A 6 -32.34 1.35 -26.25
C SER A 6 -31.56 1.75 -25.00
N ILE A 7 -31.40 0.82 -24.07
CA ILE A 7 -30.48 0.97 -22.95
C ILE A 7 -29.08 0.77 -23.55
N THR A 8 -28.35 1.88 -23.74
CA THR A 8 -26.94 1.83 -24.09
C THR A 8 -26.22 1.20 -22.88
N PRO A 9 -25.52 0.06 -23.02
CA PRO A 9 -24.77 -0.50 -21.93
C PRO A 9 -23.69 0.50 -21.51
N THR A 10 -23.62 0.83 -20.22
CA THR A 10 -22.50 1.57 -19.65
C THR A 10 -21.23 0.77 -19.96
N PRO A 11 -20.17 1.38 -20.51
CA PRO A 11 -18.92 0.65 -20.78
C PRO A 11 -18.42 0.01 -19.49
N GLU A 12 -18.30 -1.30 -19.49
CA GLU A 12 -17.75 -2.06 -18.36
C GLU A 12 -16.27 -1.68 -18.24
N LEU A 13 -15.84 -1.21 -17.06
CA LEU A 13 -14.44 -0.85 -16.81
C LEU A 13 -13.56 -2.09 -17.00
N SER A 14 -12.38 -1.94 -17.60
CA SER A 14 -11.38 -3.00 -17.59
C SER A 14 -10.98 -3.33 -16.16
N VAL A 15 -10.46 -4.55 -15.93
CA VAL A 15 -9.99 -4.97 -14.59
C VAL A 15 -8.93 -4.00 -14.06
N ALA A 16 -8.05 -3.53 -14.93
CA ALA A 16 -7.02 -2.55 -14.60
C ALA A 16 -7.63 -1.20 -14.17
N ALA A 17 -8.56 -0.66 -14.96
CA ALA A 17 -9.26 0.57 -14.61
C ALA A 17 -10.06 0.43 -13.32
N ALA A 18 -10.73 -0.71 -13.10
CA ALA A 18 -11.46 -0.99 -11.87
C ALA A 18 -10.53 -1.03 -10.64
N GLN A 19 -9.31 -1.57 -10.78
CA GLN A 19 -8.33 -1.56 -9.71
C GLN A 19 -7.86 -0.15 -9.36
N LEU A 20 -7.55 0.70 -10.35
CA LEU A 20 -7.16 2.08 -10.11
C LEU A 20 -8.28 2.89 -9.44
N VAL A 21 -9.52 2.72 -9.89
CA VAL A 21 -10.69 3.33 -9.24
C VAL A 21 -10.80 2.89 -7.79
N ARG A 22 -10.61 1.60 -7.51
CA ARG A 22 -10.63 1.08 -6.13
C ARG A 22 -9.53 1.72 -5.27
N VAL A 23 -8.29 1.82 -5.77
CA VAL A 23 -7.21 2.50 -5.04
C VAL A 23 -7.56 3.97 -4.79
N ALA A 24 -8.15 4.66 -5.77
CA ALA A 24 -8.57 6.05 -5.62
C ALA A 24 -9.68 6.24 -4.58
N ASP A 25 -10.60 5.27 -4.45
CA ASP A 25 -11.77 5.37 -3.58
C ASP A 25 -11.55 4.78 -2.19
N GLU A 26 -10.75 3.71 -2.07
CA GLU A 26 -10.57 2.93 -0.85
C GLU A 26 -9.14 2.95 -0.32
N GLY A 27 -8.18 3.51 -1.07
CA GLY A 27 -6.76 3.55 -0.70
C GLY A 27 -6.43 4.52 0.42
N SER A 28 -5.18 4.48 0.83
CA SER A 28 -4.63 5.25 1.96
C SER A 28 -4.89 6.76 1.84
N ALA A 29 -4.93 7.31 0.61
CA ALA A 29 -5.20 8.72 0.37
C ALA A 29 -6.57 9.20 0.91
N ARG A 30 -7.52 8.30 1.10
CA ARG A 30 -8.86 8.59 1.63
C ARG A 30 -8.95 8.47 3.14
N HIS A 31 -7.93 7.91 3.80
CA HIS A 31 -7.97 7.73 5.24
C HIS A 31 -7.82 9.06 5.98
N ALA A 32 -8.76 9.39 6.87
CA ALA A 32 -8.81 10.68 7.57
C ALA A 32 -7.51 10.94 8.37
N HIS A 33 -7.00 9.91 9.04
CA HIS A 33 -5.76 10.03 9.83
C HIS A 33 -4.54 10.32 8.95
N LEU A 34 -4.41 9.68 7.76
CA LEU A 34 -3.32 10.02 6.83
C LEU A 34 -3.42 11.48 6.35
N VAL A 35 -4.62 11.94 6.03
CA VAL A 35 -4.85 13.34 5.64
C VAL A 35 -4.42 14.28 6.77
N ALA A 36 -4.82 14.00 8.02
CA ALA A 36 -4.42 14.78 9.19
C ALA A 36 -2.89 14.80 9.41
N LEU A 37 -2.22 13.65 9.23
CA LEU A 37 -0.76 13.56 9.28
C LEU A 37 -0.07 14.39 8.18
N LEU A 38 -0.65 14.42 6.99
CA LEU A 38 -0.16 15.24 5.87
C LEU A 38 -0.39 16.73 6.09
N ASP A 39 -1.48 17.15 6.69
CA ASP A 39 -1.72 18.55 7.06
C ASP A 39 -0.78 18.99 8.18
N GLY A 40 -0.45 18.09 9.11
CA GLY A 40 0.55 18.27 10.15
C GLY A 40 0.29 19.45 11.09
N SER A 41 -0.96 19.77 11.26
CA SER A 41 -1.45 20.74 12.24
C SER A 41 -1.67 20.03 13.58
N GLY A 42 -1.27 20.69 14.65
CA GLY A 42 -1.52 20.19 16.01
C GLY A 42 -0.26 19.97 16.84
N PRO A 43 -0.40 19.99 18.19
CA PRO A 43 0.71 19.93 19.12
C PRO A 43 1.46 18.58 19.10
N HIS A 44 0.81 17.53 18.61
CA HIS A 44 1.35 16.17 18.61
C HIS A 44 1.79 15.66 17.22
N ALA A 45 1.65 16.48 16.17
CA ALA A 45 1.92 16.09 14.78
C ALA A 45 3.30 15.46 14.55
N ALA A 46 4.34 15.93 15.28
CA ALA A 46 5.69 15.35 15.17
C ALA A 46 5.75 13.92 15.72
N ARG A 47 5.11 13.69 16.87
CA ARG A 47 5.05 12.40 17.55
C ARG A 47 4.25 11.40 16.73
N ASP A 48 3.11 11.82 16.20
CA ASP A 48 2.21 10.94 15.43
C ASP A 48 2.82 10.59 14.06
N LEU A 49 3.56 11.52 13.46
CA LEU A 49 4.34 11.26 12.25
C LEU A 49 5.49 10.27 12.50
N CYS A 50 6.19 10.38 13.64
CA CYS A 50 7.21 9.42 14.06
C CYS A 50 6.59 8.02 14.23
N ASP A 51 5.45 7.92 14.91
CA ASP A 51 4.71 6.66 15.10
C ASP A 51 4.34 6.03 13.76
N ALA A 52 3.83 6.82 12.81
CA ALA A 52 3.48 6.35 11.47
C ALA A 52 4.69 5.77 10.71
N VAL A 53 5.87 6.41 10.78
CA VAL A 53 7.10 5.89 10.16
C VAL A 53 7.48 4.55 10.77
N HIS A 54 7.41 4.41 12.10
CA HIS A 54 7.73 3.15 12.79
C HIS A 54 6.79 2.01 12.39
N LEU A 55 5.47 2.26 12.37
CA LEU A 55 4.50 1.22 12.04
C LEU A 55 4.57 0.83 10.56
N LEU A 56 4.75 1.80 9.66
CA LEU A 56 5.02 1.53 8.24
C LEU A 56 6.29 0.69 8.06
N CYS A 57 7.36 0.98 8.79
CA CYS A 57 8.58 0.19 8.77
C CYS A 57 8.36 -1.21 9.33
N SER A 58 7.55 -1.35 10.37
CA SER A 58 7.17 -2.65 10.92
C SER A 58 6.40 -3.49 9.92
N LEU A 59 5.57 -2.89 9.06
CA LEU A 59 4.80 -3.60 8.04
C LEU A 59 5.62 -3.89 6.78
N HIS A 60 6.35 -2.90 6.24
CA HIS A 60 6.99 -2.96 4.92
C HIS A 60 8.53 -2.96 4.94
N GLY A 61 9.16 -2.79 6.11
CA GLY A 61 10.61 -2.68 6.22
C GLY A 61 11.37 -4.01 6.17
N ARG A 62 10.69 -5.15 6.18
CA ARG A 62 11.31 -6.49 6.15
C ARG A 62 11.71 -6.90 4.73
N TYR A 63 12.73 -7.76 4.66
CA TYR A 63 13.17 -8.41 3.43
C TYR A 63 13.24 -9.94 3.66
N PRO A 64 12.75 -10.79 2.73
CA PRO A 64 11.97 -10.38 1.57
C PRO A 64 10.59 -9.83 1.95
N GLY A 65 10.12 -8.83 1.20
CA GLY A 65 8.77 -8.29 1.31
C GLY A 65 7.83 -8.82 0.23
N LEU A 66 6.62 -8.26 0.17
CA LEU A 66 5.57 -8.67 -0.77
C LEU A 66 6.08 -8.72 -2.23
N MET A 67 6.80 -7.69 -2.69
CA MET A 67 7.29 -7.62 -4.08
C MET A 67 8.27 -8.74 -4.42
N GLN A 68 9.23 -9.02 -3.54
CA GLN A 68 10.24 -10.05 -3.77
C GLN A 68 9.62 -11.45 -3.76
N ILE A 69 8.70 -11.72 -2.84
CA ILE A 69 7.99 -13.00 -2.76
C ILE A 69 7.12 -13.21 -4.00
N ALA A 70 6.35 -12.19 -4.42
CA ALA A 70 5.53 -12.23 -5.63
C ALA A 70 6.39 -12.49 -6.87
N LEU A 71 7.54 -11.81 -7.00
CA LEU A 71 8.50 -12.02 -8.09
C LEU A 71 9.05 -13.45 -8.14
N GLN A 72 9.42 -14.02 -6.98
CA GLN A 72 9.95 -15.38 -6.90
C GLN A 72 8.93 -16.43 -7.36
N ARG A 73 7.64 -16.17 -7.14
CA ARG A 73 6.54 -17.05 -7.51
C ARG A 73 5.99 -16.82 -8.92
N CYS A 74 6.27 -15.67 -9.51
CA CYS A 74 5.78 -15.32 -10.83
C CYS A 74 6.48 -16.12 -11.92
N GLY A 75 5.70 -16.70 -12.85
CA GLY A 75 6.21 -17.31 -14.07
C GLY A 75 6.86 -16.28 -14.99
N ASN A 76 7.34 -16.74 -16.16
CA ASN A 76 7.94 -15.84 -17.15
C ASN A 76 6.86 -15.00 -17.86
N GLY A 77 7.27 -13.84 -18.41
CA GLY A 77 6.42 -12.96 -19.20
C GLY A 77 6.27 -11.56 -18.60
N LEU A 78 5.34 -10.78 -19.16
CA LEU A 78 5.13 -9.36 -18.83
C LEU A 78 4.99 -9.08 -17.33
N ALA A 79 4.23 -9.92 -16.61
CA ALA A 79 4.04 -9.78 -15.18
C ALA A 79 5.36 -9.93 -14.40
N ARG A 80 6.22 -10.87 -14.80
CA ARG A 80 7.54 -11.05 -14.18
C ARG A 80 8.46 -9.86 -14.45
N ASP A 81 8.48 -9.37 -15.69
CA ASP A 81 9.31 -8.22 -16.06
C ASP A 81 8.88 -6.97 -15.30
N TRP A 82 7.58 -6.76 -15.15
CA TRP A 82 7.03 -5.67 -14.36
C TRP A 82 7.37 -5.82 -12.87
N LEU A 83 7.16 -7.00 -12.28
CA LEU A 83 7.47 -7.30 -10.88
C LEU A 83 8.95 -7.12 -10.58
N ASN A 84 9.84 -7.45 -11.52
CA ASN A 84 11.27 -7.23 -11.34
C ASN A 84 11.58 -5.73 -11.17
N LYS A 85 11.08 -4.90 -12.08
CA LYS A 85 11.24 -3.42 -12.01
C LYS A 85 10.60 -2.85 -10.75
N ALA A 86 9.37 -3.30 -10.42
CA ALA A 86 8.66 -2.87 -9.22
C ALA A 86 9.38 -3.28 -7.93
N SER A 87 9.94 -4.49 -7.89
CA SER A 87 10.72 -4.99 -6.75
C SER A 87 11.99 -4.18 -6.51
N GLU A 88 12.75 -3.85 -7.57
CA GLU A 88 13.95 -3.02 -7.48
C GLU A 88 13.60 -1.58 -7.02
N ALA A 89 12.51 -1.03 -7.54
CA ALA A 89 12.04 0.29 -7.16
C ALA A 89 11.56 0.33 -5.71
N PHE A 90 10.77 -0.67 -5.29
CA PHE A 90 10.26 -0.76 -3.93
C PHE A 90 11.37 -1.06 -2.91
N GLU A 91 12.44 -1.74 -3.29
CA GLU A 91 13.61 -1.91 -2.42
C GLU A 91 14.25 -0.57 -2.05
N ARG A 92 14.29 0.40 -2.97
CA ARG A 92 14.75 1.77 -2.66
C ARG A 92 13.81 2.47 -1.67
N GLU A 93 12.49 2.29 -1.81
CA GLU A 93 11.49 2.79 -0.86
C GLU A 93 11.66 2.14 0.52
N ARG A 94 11.85 0.82 0.56
CA ARG A 94 12.10 0.07 1.79
C ARG A 94 13.35 0.56 2.53
N LEU A 95 14.47 0.73 1.81
CA LEU A 95 15.70 1.24 2.39
C LEU A 95 15.56 2.68 2.89
N TYR A 96 14.81 3.50 2.15
CA TYR A 96 14.47 4.84 2.59
C TYR A 96 13.66 4.82 3.89
N LEU A 97 12.62 3.99 3.97
CA LEU A 97 11.79 3.82 5.15
C LEU A 97 12.61 3.36 6.37
N VAL A 98 13.49 2.36 6.21
CA VAL A 98 14.37 1.88 7.29
C VAL A 98 15.32 2.98 7.77
N ARG A 99 15.95 3.71 6.84
CA ARG A 99 16.82 4.84 7.18
C ARG A 99 16.07 5.94 7.91
N LEU A 100 14.87 6.27 7.43
CA LEU A 100 14.04 7.30 8.04
C LEU A 100 13.58 6.90 9.45
N THR A 101 13.26 5.62 9.68
CA THR A 101 12.90 5.10 11.00
C THR A 101 14.01 5.34 12.03
N ALA A 102 15.27 5.18 11.63
CA ALA A 102 16.40 5.49 12.50
C ALA A 102 16.55 7.00 12.76
N ALA A 103 16.16 7.85 11.81
CA ALA A 103 16.30 9.30 11.90
C ALA A 103 15.18 9.99 12.69
N VAL A 104 13.96 9.47 12.67
CA VAL A 104 12.81 10.10 13.37
C VAL A 104 12.84 9.92 14.89
N GLY A 105 13.80 9.17 15.42
CA GLY A 105 13.93 8.90 16.85
C GLY A 105 13.19 7.64 17.31
N PRO A 106 13.07 7.43 18.62
CA PRO A 106 12.47 6.22 19.17
C PRO A 106 10.95 6.16 18.93
N LEU A 107 10.41 4.94 18.88
CA LEU A 107 8.97 4.72 18.82
C LEU A 107 8.29 5.41 20.02
N PRO A 108 7.25 6.24 19.77
CA PRO A 108 6.52 6.89 20.86
C PRO A 108 5.87 5.88 21.79
N SER A 109 6.07 6.08 23.10
CA SER A 109 5.39 5.28 24.11
C SER A 109 3.88 5.46 23.97
N THR A 110 3.15 4.34 23.89
CA THR A 110 1.70 4.32 23.70
C THR A 110 1.12 3.15 24.50
N PRO A 111 -0.02 3.33 25.20
CA PRO A 111 -0.76 2.23 25.77
C PRO A 111 -1.12 1.17 24.69
N GLY A 112 -1.26 -0.11 25.07
CA GLY A 112 -1.64 -1.15 24.12
C GLY A 112 -0.52 -1.62 23.18
N ALA A 113 0.74 -1.58 23.63
CA ALA A 113 1.88 -1.97 22.80
C ALA A 113 1.82 -3.44 22.33
N ALA A 114 1.33 -4.35 23.19
CA ALA A 114 1.22 -5.77 22.84
C ALA A 114 0.14 -6.01 21.77
N GLU A 115 -0.99 -5.33 21.87
CA GLU A 115 -2.08 -5.37 20.91
C GLU A 115 -1.65 -4.79 19.57
N THR A 116 -0.87 -3.71 19.60
CA THR A 116 -0.26 -3.11 18.40
C THR A 116 0.67 -4.10 17.70
N GLU A 117 1.55 -4.77 18.44
CA GLU A 117 2.47 -5.74 17.86
C GLU A 117 1.74 -6.94 17.27
N ALA A 118 0.70 -7.45 17.97
CA ALA A 118 -0.15 -8.54 17.45
C ALA A 118 -0.86 -8.14 16.14
N SER A 119 -1.40 -6.92 16.06
CA SER A 119 -2.05 -6.41 14.86
C SER A 119 -1.07 -6.29 13.68
N LEU A 120 0.14 -5.76 13.92
CA LEU A 120 1.19 -5.66 12.90
C LEU A 120 1.68 -7.04 12.44
N MET A 121 1.78 -8.00 13.35
CA MET A 121 2.14 -9.37 13.01
C MET A 121 1.07 -10.01 12.13
N SER A 122 -0.21 -9.83 12.47
CA SER A 122 -1.34 -10.31 11.65
C SER A 122 -1.33 -9.70 10.26
N ALA A 123 -1.14 -8.38 10.14
CA ALA A 123 -1.06 -7.69 8.86
C ALA A 123 0.13 -8.19 8.00
N ARG A 124 1.30 -8.39 8.60
CA ARG A 124 2.47 -8.98 7.90
C ARG A 124 2.17 -10.38 7.37
N ASN A 125 1.58 -11.24 8.20
CA ASN A 125 1.21 -12.59 7.78
C ASN A 125 0.18 -12.57 6.64
N ALA A 126 -0.77 -11.62 6.66
CA ALA A 126 -1.72 -11.43 5.58
C ALA A 126 -1.01 -11.04 4.27
N LEU A 127 -0.09 -10.06 4.30
CA LEU A 127 0.69 -9.66 3.12
C LEU A 127 1.58 -10.79 2.59
N GLU A 128 2.20 -11.57 3.46
CA GLU A 128 2.99 -12.74 3.07
C GLU A 128 2.12 -13.82 2.43
N THR A 129 0.93 -14.05 2.96
CA THR A 129 -0.05 -14.99 2.41
C THR A 129 -0.51 -14.55 1.00
N LEU A 130 -0.75 -13.26 0.80
CA LEU A 130 -1.09 -12.72 -0.53
C LEU A 130 0.05 -12.92 -1.54
N ALA A 131 1.28 -12.62 -1.12
CA ALA A 131 2.47 -12.76 -1.97
C ALA A 131 2.77 -14.22 -2.33
N ASN A 132 2.45 -15.17 -1.44
CA ASN A 132 2.60 -16.60 -1.64
C ASN A 132 1.38 -17.29 -2.27
N SER A 133 0.34 -16.53 -2.64
CA SER A 133 -0.89 -17.10 -3.19
C SER A 133 -0.62 -17.90 -4.48
N GLU A 134 -1.17 -19.11 -4.53
CA GLU A 134 -1.13 -19.96 -5.74
C GLU A 134 -2.22 -19.58 -6.77
N ARG A 135 -3.12 -18.64 -6.42
CA ARG A 135 -4.14 -18.14 -7.35
C ARG A 135 -3.48 -17.21 -8.34
N ASP A 136 -3.56 -17.57 -9.61
CA ASP A 136 -3.02 -16.75 -10.69
C ASP A 136 -3.62 -15.34 -10.68
N GLY A 137 -2.75 -14.33 -10.63
CA GLY A 137 -3.10 -12.92 -10.52
C GLY A 137 -3.18 -12.36 -9.09
N CYS A 138 -3.35 -13.16 -8.03
CA CYS A 138 -3.54 -12.64 -6.67
C CYS A 138 -2.33 -11.82 -6.17
N ALA A 139 -1.13 -12.40 -6.22
CA ALA A 139 0.09 -11.72 -5.80
C ALA A 139 0.38 -10.47 -6.65
N LEU A 140 0.10 -10.53 -7.96
CA LEU A 140 0.23 -9.39 -8.86
C LEU A 140 -0.75 -8.28 -8.50
N GLY A 141 -2.01 -8.63 -8.17
CA GLY A 141 -3.01 -7.66 -7.73
C GLY A 141 -2.61 -6.93 -6.45
N ALA A 142 -2.05 -7.64 -5.47
CA ALA A 142 -1.51 -7.04 -4.27
C ALA A 142 -0.29 -6.14 -4.58
N ALA A 143 0.61 -6.58 -5.47
CA ALA A 143 1.80 -5.81 -5.84
C ALA A 143 1.46 -4.52 -6.59
N THR A 144 0.54 -4.57 -7.55
CA THR A 144 0.08 -3.39 -8.32
C THR A 144 -0.68 -2.41 -7.44
N ALA A 145 -1.54 -2.90 -6.53
CA ALA A 145 -2.20 -2.05 -5.54
C ALA A 145 -1.20 -1.38 -4.59
N LEU A 146 -0.15 -2.11 -4.15
CA LEU A 146 0.91 -1.53 -3.30
C LEU A 146 1.63 -0.38 -4.00
N VAL A 147 1.98 -0.53 -5.28
CA VAL A 147 2.63 0.54 -6.06
C VAL A 147 1.73 1.78 -6.14
N CYS A 148 0.46 1.59 -6.48
CA CYS A 148 -0.48 2.71 -6.64
C CYS A 148 -0.79 3.40 -5.30
N ASP A 149 -0.98 2.62 -4.22
CA ASP A 149 -1.30 3.15 -2.89
C ASP A 149 -0.08 3.65 -2.11
N TRP A 150 1.13 3.46 -2.64
CA TRP A 150 2.35 3.95 -1.99
C TRP A 150 2.56 5.46 -2.10
N TRP A 151 2.01 6.12 -3.11
CA TRP A 151 2.24 7.54 -3.34
C TRP A 151 1.79 8.45 -2.17
N PRO A 152 0.60 8.29 -1.59
CA PRO A 152 0.22 9.04 -0.39
C PRO A 152 1.09 8.68 0.83
N VAL A 153 1.47 7.41 0.97
CA VAL A 153 2.42 6.96 2.01
C VAL A 153 3.79 7.63 1.80
N ARG A 154 4.29 7.67 0.56
CA ARG A 154 5.55 8.33 0.23
C ARG A 154 5.53 9.82 0.60
N ARG A 155 4.43 10.54 0.35
CA ARG A 155 4.29 11.95 0.76
C ARG A 155 4.39 12.10 2.28
N LEU A 156 3.84 11.18 3.04
CA LEU A 156 3.98 11.15 4.51
C LEU A 156 5.44 10.93 4.92
N LEU A 157 6.14 9.99 4.29
CA LEU A 157 7.55 9.74 4.55
C LEU A 157 8.42 10.95 4.19
N ASP A 158 8.17 11.62 3.05
CA ASP A 158 8.89 12.82 2.65
C ASP A 158 8.66 13.98 3.63
N ARG A 159 7.45 14.10 4.19
CA ARG A 159 7.16 15.05 5.25
C ARG A 159 7.96 14.75 6.53
N ALA A 160 8.03 13.48 6.92
CA ALA A 160 8.84 13.06 8.07
C ALA A 160 10.33 13.33 7.82
N ALA A 161 10.82 13.04 6.63
CA ALA A 161 12.19 13.27 6.22
C ALA A 161 12.57 14.77 6.27
N ALA A 162 11.70 15.64 5.77
CA ALA A 162 11.90 17.09 5.85
C ALA A 162 12.04 17.61 7.30
N ARG A 163 11.32 17.00 8.25
CA ARG A 163 11.41 17.39 9.67
C ARG A 163 12.74 17.00 10.32
N VAL A 164 13.34 15.92 9.87
CA VAL A 164 14.59 15.38 10.46
C VAL A 164 15.82 15.64 9.59
N GLY A 165 15.68 16.41 8.51
CA GLY A 165 16.78 16.75 7.62
C GLY A 165 17.32 15.55 6.83
N THR A 166 16.50 14.53 6.59
CA THR A 166 16.87 13.37 5.76
C THR A 166 16.46 13.63 4.31
N GLU A 167 17.39 13.49 3.38
CA GLU A 167 17.09 13.65 1.96
C GLU A 167 16.35 12.41 1.41
N PRO A 168 15.13 12.58 0.83
CA PRO A 168 14.42 11.49 0.21
C PRO A 168 15.09 11.06 -1.12
N PRO A 169 15.13 9.77 -1.46
CA PRO A 169 15.60 9.34 -2.77
C PRO A 169 14.63 9.78 -3.87
N ALA A 170 15.12 9.91 -5.10
CA ALA A 170 14.24 10.13 -6.24
C ALA A 170 13.22 8.99 -6.38
N PRO A 171 11.92 9.29 -6.58
CA PRO A 171 10.92 8.26 -6.78
C PRO A 171 11.21 7.47 -8.06
N SER A 172 11.02 6.15 -7.99
CA SER A 172 11.32 5.25 -9.10
C SER A 172 10.29 4.12 -9.27
N LEU A 173 9.17 4.21 -8.55
CA LEU A 173 8.08 3.25 -8.68
C LEU A 173 7.50 3.28 -10.10
N PRO A 174 7.04 2.13 -10.63
CA PRO A 174 6.33 2.07 -11.89
C PRO A 174 5.17 3.05 -11.95
N ASP A 175 4.94 3.61 -13.11
CA ASP A 175 3.84 4.52 -13.36
C ASP A 175 2.50 3.81 -13.56
N GLU A 176 1.41 4.57 -13.54
CA GLU A 176 0.06 4.08 -13.71
C GLU A 176 -0.15 3.40 -15.06
N ALA A 177 0.48 3.90 -16.13
CA ALA A 177 0.35 3.31 -17.46
C ALA A 177 0.93 1.88 -17.49
N SER A 178 2.07 1.66 -16.85
CA SER A 178 2.68 0.33 -16.74
C SER A 178 1.87 -0.62 -15.85
N VAL A 179 1.17 -0.09 -14.83
CA VAL A 179 0.24 -0.87 -14.00
C VAL A 179 -0.95 -1.32 -14.84
N LEU A 180 -1.55 -0.42 -15.64
CA LEU A 180 -2.67 -0.76 -16.54
C LEU A 180 -2.25 -1.87 -17.51
N GLU A 181 -1.10 -1.72 -18.17
CA GLU A 181 -0.59 -2.69 -19.14
C GLU A 181 -0.41 -4.09 -18.52
N VAL A 182 0.24 -4.18 -17.36
CA VAL A 182 0.51 -5.48 -16.73
C VAL A 182 -0.76 -6.14 -16.22
N VAL A 183 -1.71 -5.37 -15.68
CA VAL A 183 -2.99 -5.91 -15.19
C VAL A 183 -3.83 -6.42 -16.35
N ASP A 184 -3.98 -5.66 -17.42
CA ASP A 184 -4.74 -6.09 -18.61
C ASP A 184 -4.09 -7.32 -19.26
N GLY A 185 -2.75 -7.39 -19.30
CA GLY A 185 -2.02 -8.55 -19.81
C GLY A 185 -2.17 -9.81 -18.95
N ALA A 186 -2.35 -9.66 -17.65
CA ALA A 186 -2.46 -10.78 -16.70
C ALA A 186 -3.90 -11.29 -16.51
N THR A 187 -4.93 -10.54 -16.92
CA THR A 187 -6.34 -10.85 -16.64
C THR A 187 -7.06 -11.49 -17.83
N GLN A 188 -6.42 -12.48 -18.46
CA GLN A 188 -6.95 -13.15 -19.64
C GLN A 188 -8.11 -14.11 -19.35
N THR A 189 -8.36 -14.44 -18.08
CA THR A 189 -9.46 -15.31 -17.67
C THR A 189 -10.29 -14.65 -16.55
N PRO A 190 -11.58 -14.99 -16.42
CA PRO A 190 -12.38 -14.52 -15.30
C PRO A 190 -11.83 -14.96 -13.92
N GLY A 191 -11.08 -16.05 -13.88
CA GLY A 191 -10.42 -16.56 -12.66
C GLY A 191 -9.27 -15.65 -12.23
N SER A 192 -8.34 -15.36 -13.16
CA SER A 192 -7.22 -14.46 -12.90
C SER A 192 -7.68 -13.02 -12.58
N ALA A 193 -8.70 -12.52 -13.28
CA ALA A 193 -9.30 -11.23 -13.00
C ALA A 193 -9.84 -11.12 -11.56
N ARG A 194 -10.61 -12.14 -11.11
CA ARG A 194 -11.12 -12.16 -9.72
C ARG A 194 -10.00 -12.29 -8.69
N ALA A 195 -8.99 -13.12 -8.96
CA ALA A 195 -7.86 -13.29 -8.06
C ALA A 195 -7.03 -12.00 -7.93
N LEU A 196 -6.81 -11.29 -9.03
CA LEU A 196 -6.12 -10.01 -9.05
C LEU A 196 -6.89 -8.95 -8.26
N ALA A 197 -8.19 -8.82 -8.52
CA ALA A 197 -9.05 -7.88 -7.79
C ALA A 197 -9.03 -8.17 -6.28
N PHE A 198 -9.12 -9.45 -5.88
CA PHE A 198 -9.03 -9.88 -4.49
C PHE A 198 -7.68 -9.50 -3.86
N GLY A 199 -6.56 -9.75 -4.56
CA GLY A 199 -5.23 -9.40 -4.05
C GLY A 199 -5.07 -7.92 -3.79
N GLY A 200 -5.54 -7.08 -4.71
CA GLY A 200 -5.54 -5.63 -4.56
C GLY A 200 -6.40 -5.15 -3.40
N GLU A 201 -7.63 -5.65 -3.29
CA GLU A 201 -8.55 -5.33 -2.20
C GLU A 201 -7.97 -5.69 -0.83
N GLN A 202 -7.40 -6.88 -0.70
CA GLN A 202 -6.81 -7.33 0.56
C GLN A 202 -5.60 -6.49 0.98
N LEU A 203 -4.78 -6.03 0.03
CA LEU A 203 -3.70 -5.08 0.35
C LEU A 203 -4.26 -3.77 0.91
N LEU A 204 -5.25 -3.17 0.24
CA LEU A 204 -5.85 -1.91 0.69
C LEU A 204 -6.48 -2.04 2.08
N LEU A 205 -7.09 -3.19 2.40
CA LEU A 205 -7.60 -3.48 3.74
C LEU A 205 -6.49 -3.48 4.80
N GLN A 206 -5.30 -4.06 4.49
CA GLN A 206 -4.17 -4.02 5.43
C GLN A 206 -3.63 -2.59 5.64
N HIS A 207 -3.58 -1.79 4.58
CA HIS A 207 -3.17 -0.39 4.70
C HIS A 207 -4.17 0.43 5.50
N ARG A 208 -5.47 0.25 5.25
CA ARG A 208 -6.53 0.90 6.04
C ARG A 208 -6.42 0.52 7.51
N ALA A 209 -6.30 -0.77 7.83
CA ALA A 209 -6.15 -1.24 9.20
C ALA A 209 -4.90 -0.67 9.90
N LEU A 210 -3.82 -0.44 9.16
CA LEU A 210 -2.64 0.24 9.69
C LEU A 210 -2.94 1.69 10.09
N PHE A 211 -3.67 2.44 9.25
CA PHE A 211 -4.01 3.83 9.56
C PHE A 211 -5.09 3.93 10.64
N ASP A 212 -6.05 3.00 10.72
CA ASP A 212 -6.98 2.87 11.86
C ASP A 212 -6.21 2.65 13.17
N LEU A 213 -5.20 1.77 13.15
CA LEU A 213 -4.35 1.51 14.30
C LEU A 213 -3.55 2.75 14.72
N LEU A 214 -3.01 3.51 13.76
CA LEU A 214 -2.30 4.76 14.03
C LEU A 214 -3.21 5.82 14.66
N GLU A 215 -4.45 5.93 14.17
CA GLU A 215 -5.47 6.84 14.72
C GLU A 215 -5.80 6.48 16.17
N ALA A 216 -6.13 5.22 16.45
CA ALA A 216 -6.41 4.74 17.80
C ALA A 216 -5.23 4.96 18.76
N ARG A 217 -3.99 4.78 18.28
CA ARG A 217 -2.77 5.07 19.07
C ARG A 217 -2.59 6.54 19.35
N ALA A 218 -2.90 7.42 18.39
CA ALA A 218 -2.84 8.86 18.59
C ALA A 218 -3.86 9.31 19.62
N GLU A 219 -5.10 8.80 19.56
CA GLU A 219 -6.17 9.04 20.54
C GLU A 219 -5.76 8.55 21.94
N ALA A 220 -5.29 7.31 22.06
CA ALA A 220 -4.85 6.76 23.33
C ALA A 220 -3.71 7.55 23.99
N ARG A 221 -2.88 8.26 23.20
CA ARG A 221 -1.85 9.17 23.72
C ARG A 221 -2.38 10.54 24.11
N ALA A 222 -3.50 10.97 23.54
CA ALA A 222 -4.10 12.26 23.85
C ALA A 222 -4.85 12.24 25.20
N ASP A 223 -5.29 11.05 25.63
CA ASP A 223 -6.02 10.84 26.90
C ASP A 223 -5.09 10.75 28.13
N TYR A 224 -3.76 10.80 27.94
CA TYR A 224 -2.74 10.75 28.97
C TYR A 224 -1.87 12.01 29.00
#